data_6c00ced43840d82c4f4c30173b372565
#
_entry.id   6c00ced43840d82c4f4c30173b372565
#
_cell.length_a   1.000
_cell.length_b   1.000
_cell.length_c   1.000
_cell.angle_alpha   90.00
_cell.angle_beta   90.00
_cell.angle_gamma   90.00
#
_symmetry.space_group_name_H-M   'P 1'
#
loop_
_entity.id
_entity.type
_entity.pdbx_description
1 polymer ?
#
loop_
_entity_poly.entity_id
_entity_poly.type
_entity_poly.pdbx_seq_one_letter_code
_entity_poly.pdbx_strand_id
1 'polypeptide(L)'
;NSKFLDDINLIGIDDNLSNDKQIEIVNKNIKKENFNLLLIHKPSIWLKIRNNIDLMLSGHTHNGQIFPFNLFVRLQFKFKYNLYNYNNSNLYVSSGSGPWGPKMRLGTFNEVILFNLSPKE
;
A
#
# COMPACT_ATOMS: atom_id res chain seq x y z
N ASN A 1 23.21 7.86 11.32
CA ASN A 1 21.85 7.68 10.76
C ASN A 1 21.30 6.24 10.85
N SER A 2 22.04 5.31 11.50
CA SER A 2 21.53 3.96 11.82
C SER A 2 20.36 3.97 12.81
N LYS A 3 20.27 4.96 13.66
CA LYS A 3 19.23 5.10 14.69
C LYS A 3 17.80 5.20 14.12
N PHE A 4 17.65 5.67 12.90
CA PHE A 4 16.34 5.83 12.25
C PHE A 4 15.78 4.52 11.69
N LEU A 5 16.64 3.55 11.34
CA LEU A 5 16.20 2.23 10.86
C LEU A 5 15.75 1.31 12.00
N ASP A 6 16.29 1.51 13.20
CA ASP A 6 15.92 0.70 14.37
C ASP A 6 14.49 0.98 14.86
N ASP A 7 13.93 2.17 14.54
CA ASP A 7 12.57 2.58 14.92
C ASP A 7 11.51 2.20 13.87
N ILE A 8 11.92 1.66 12.70
CA ILE A 8 11.00 1.22 11.64
C ILE A 8 10.90 -0.30 11.64
N ASN A 9 9.69 -0.80 11.83
CA ASN A 9 9.35 -2.20 11.66
C ASN A 9 8.79 -2.44 10.26
N LEU A 10 9.59 -3.04 9.38
CA LEU A 10 9.19 -3.35 8.00
C LEU A 10 8.57 -4.73 7.93
N ILE A 11 7.32 -4.81 7.47
CA ILE A 11 6.56 -6.05 7.30
C ILE A 11 6.26 -6.26 5.82
N GLY A 12 6.73 -7.36 5.23
CA GLY A 12 6.42 -7.77 3.86
C GLY A 12 5.48 -8.97 3.85
N ILE A 13 4.44 -8.96 3.00
CA ILE A 13 3.44 -10.03 2.92
C ILE A 13 3.32 -10.56 1.49
N ASP A 14 3.31 -11.89 1.35
CA ASP A 14 3.08 -12.58 0.09
C ASP A 14 1.62 -12.42 -0.36
N ASP A 15 1.42 -12.06 -1.63
CA ASP A 15 0.10 -11.87 -2.24
C ASP A 15 -0.65 -13.19 -2.51
N ASN A 16 0.04 -14.33 -2.50
CA ASN A 16 -0.58 -15.65 -2.68
C ASN A 16 -1.36 -16.15 -1.47
N LEU A 17 -1.22 -15.48 -0.32
CA LEU A 17 -1.92 -15.84 0.91
C LEU A 17 -3.36 -15.30 0.92
N SER A 18 -4.26 -16.01 1.59
CA SER A 18 -5.62 -15.49 1.86
C SER A 18 -5.57 -14.23 2.74
N ASN A 19 -6.58 -13.36 2.61
CA ASN A 19 -6.67 -12.14 3.40
C ASN A 19 -6.58 -12.41 4.92
N ASP A 20 -7.22 -13.47 5.40
CA ASP A 20 -7.21 -13.79 6.84
C ASP A 20 -5.82 -14.21 7.30
N LYS A 21 -5.08 -14.97 6.47
CA LYS A 21 -3.70 -15.33 6.76
C LYS A 21 -2.76 -14.13 6.73
N GLN A 22 -2.96 -13.23 5.77
CA GLN A 22 -2.22 -11.98 5.69
C GLN A 22 -2.42 -11.13 6.96
N ILE A 23 -3.67 -10.99 7.41
CA ILE A 23 -4.02 -10.25 8.65
C ILE A 23 -3.37 -10.91 9.88
N GLU A 24 -3.42 -12.23 9.99
CA GLU A 24 -2.77 -12.97 11.07
C GLU A 24 -1.27 -12.67 11.13
N ILE A 25 -0.58 -12.74 9.99
CA ILE A 25 0.85 -12.47 9.90
C ILE A 25 1.16 -11.01 10.27
N VAL A 26 0.39 -10.05 9.76
CA VAL A 26 0.56 -8.64 10.13
C VAL A 26 0.46 -8.49 11.65
N ASN A 27 -0.63 -8.95 12.26
CA ASN A 27 -0.87 -8.79 13.70
C ASN A 27 0.20 -9.43 14.58
N LYS A 28 0.80 -10.57 14.13
CA LYS A 28 1.92 -11.21 14.83
C LYS A 28 3.23 -10.43 14.77
N ASN A 29 3.41 -9.60 13.74
CA ASN A 29 4.66 -8.90 13.49
C ASN A 29 4.62 -7.41 13.86
N ILE A 30 3.51 -6.90 14.38
CA ILE A 30 3.40 -5.54 14.90
C ILE A 30 4.35 -5.34 16.06
N LYS A 31 5.05 -4.21 16.07
CA LYS A 31 5.87 -3.73 17.18
C LYS A 31 5.31 -2.37 17.66
N LYS A 32 4.75 -2.33 18.86
CA LYS A 32 4.02 -1.16 19.38
C LYS A 32 4.88 0.10 19.48
N GLU A 33 6.17 -0.09 19.75
CA GLU A 33 7.13 1.02 19.96
C GLU A 33 7.77 1.50 18.64
N ASN A 34 7.49 0.82 17.50
CA ASN A 34 8.08 1.12 16.22
C ASN A 34 7.04 1.69 15.24
N PHE A 35 7.52 2.45 14.25
CA PHE A 35 6.73 2.80 13.08
C PHE A 35 6.54 1.55 12.20
N ASN A 36 5.31 1.05 12.12
CA ASN A 36 4.99 -0.18 11.38
C ASN A 36 4.69 0.14 9.91
N LEU A 37 5.63 -0.20 9.04
CA LEU A 37 5.53 -0.06 7.59
C LEU A 37 5.21 -1.41 6.96
N LEU A 38 4.02 -1.51 6.32
CA LEU A 38 3.57 -2.71 5.64
C LEU A 38 3.73 -2.59 4.12
N LEU A 39 4.40 -3.57 3.51
CA LEU A 39 4.47 -3.75 2.06
C LEU A 39 3.61 -4.94 1.65
N ILE A 40 2.59 -4.69 0.84
CA ILE A 40 1.68 -5.72 0.34
C ILE A 40 1.13 -5.33 -1.03
N HIS A 41 0.96 -6.30 -1.92
CA HIS A 41 0.53 -6.02 -3.29
C HIS A 41 -0.89 -5.45 -3.36
N LYS A 42 -1.87 -6.08 -2.68
CA LYS A 42 -3.29 -5.66 -2.71
C LYS A 42 -3.68 -4.84 -1.47
N PRO A 43 -4.42 -3.74 -1.61
CA PRO A 43 -4.84 -2.91 -0.48
C PRO A 43 -6.04 -3.48 0.31
N SER A 44 -6.53 -4.66 -0.03
CA SER A 44 -7.80 -5.22 0.44
C SER A 44 -7.94 -5.34 1.96
N ILE A 45 -6.85 -5.64 2.66
CA ILE A 45 -6.87 -5.89 4.11
C ILE A 45 -6.77 -4.60 4.96
N TRP A 46 -6.46 -3.44 4.36
CA TRP A 46 -6.18 -2.21 5.13
C TRP A 46 -7.27 -1.86 6.13
N LEU A 47 -8.55 -1.96 5.76
CA LEU A 47 -9.65 -1.65 6.67
C LEU A 47 -9.66 -2.48 7.96
N LYS A 48 -9.12 -3.69 7.92
CA LYS A 48 -9.06 -4.59 9.07
C LYS A 48 -7.84 -4.38 9.95
N ILE A 49 -6.76 -3.79 9.39
CA ILE A 49 -5.46 -3.65 10.09
C ILE A 49 -5.04 -2.20 10.35
N ARG A 50 -5.75 -1.22 9.80
CA ARG A 50 -5.37 0.20 9.83
C ARG A 50 -5.18 0.80 11.24
N ASN A 51 -5.71 0.17 12.28
CA ASN A 51 -5.49 0.63 13.65
C ASN A 51 -4.11 0.18 14.21
N ASN A 52 -3.42 -0.72 13.52
CA ASN A 52 -2.18 -1.35 13.96
C ASN A 52 -0.97 -1.01 13.05
N ILE A 53 -1.21 -0.33 11.92
CA ILE A 53 -0.20 0.01 10.92
C ILE A 53 -0.15 1.52 10.75
N ASP A 54 1.06 2.09 10.69
CA ASP A 54 1.27 3.52 10.48
C ASP A 54 1.26 3.87 8.98
N LEU A 55 1.92 3.04 8.16
CA LEU A 55 1.94 3.21 6.71
C LEU A 55 1.85 1.86 5.99
N MET A 56 0.91 1.75 5.06
CA MET A 56 0.79 0.63 4.14
C MET A 56 1.04 1.09 2.71
N LEU A 57 1.96 0.42 2.02
CA LEU A 57 2.25 0.65 0.61
C LEU A 57 1.73 -0.52 -0.22
N SER A 58 0.92 -0.21 -1.22
CA SER A 58 0.27 -1.18 -2.11
C SER A 58 0.30 -0.74 -3.57
N GLY A 59 0.01 -1.65 -4.47
CA GLY A 59 -0.15 -1.40 -5.90
C GLY A 59 -1.40 -2.08 -6.46
N HIS A 60 -1.21 -3.05 -7.36
CA HIS A 60 -2.21 -3.93 -7.97
C HIS A 60 -3.13 -3.28 -9.01
N THR A 61 -3.75 -2.15 -8.71
CA THR A 61 -4.83 -1.59 -9.56
C THR A 61 -4.33 -0.90 -10.83
N HIS A 62 -3.03 -0.58 -10.89
CA HIS A 62 -2.41 0.23 -11.96
C HIS A 62 -3.21 1.50 -12.33
N ASN A 63 -4.04 1.97 -11.40
CA ASN A 63 -5.03 3.04 -11.62
C ASN A 63 -5.91 2.79 -12.87
N GLY A 64 -6.15 1.50 -13.22
CA GLY A 64 -6.91 1.07 -14.37
C GLY A 64 -6.22 1.21 -15.71
N GLN A 65 -4.95 1.59 -15.73
CA GLN A 65 -3.99 1.67 -16.84
C GLN A 65 -4.50 2.27 -18.16
N ILE A 66 -5.66 1.86 -18.69
CA ILE A 66 -6.18 2.22 -20.02
C ILE A 66 -7.61 2.73 -19.90
N PHE A 67 -7.88 3.95 -20.43
CA PHE A 67 -9.24 4.45 -20.63
C PHE A 67 -9.95 3.65 -21.74
N PRO A 68 -11.26 3.28 -21.61
CA PRO A 68 -12.16 3.58 -20.48
C PRO A 68 -12.14 2.55 -19.35
N PHE A 69 -11.21 1.58 -19.37
CA PHE A 69 -11.12 0.49 -18.38
C PHE A 69 -10.89 1.00 -16.95
N ASN A 70 -10.22 2.14 -16.82
CA ASN A 70 -10.04 2.82 -15.54
C ASN A 70 -11.37 3.19 -14.84
N LEU A 71 -12.48 3.36 -15.58
CA LEU A 71 -13.80 3.59 -15.00
C LEU A 71 -14.33 2.33 -14.29
N PHE A 72 -14.11 1.15 -14.87
CA PHE A 72 -14.51 -0.13 -14.25
C PHE A 72 -13.69 -0.42 -12.99
N VAL A 73 -12.37 -0.17 -13.02
CA VAL A 73 -11.52 -0.28 -11.84
C VAL A 73 -12.02 0.65 -10.73
N ARG A 74 -12.51 1.82 -11.08
CA ARG A 74 -13.11 2.76 -10.14
C ARG A 74 -14.37 2.23 -9.45
N LEU A 75 -15.13 1.39 -10.08
CA LEU A 75 -16.34 0.78 -9.50
C LEU A 75 -16.01 -0.46 -8.66
N GLN A 76 -14.97 -1.21 -9.06
CA GLN A 76 -14.65 -2.50 -8.47
C GLN A 76 -13.75 -2.38 -7.21
N PHE A 77 -12.81 -1.44 -7.18
CA PHE A 77 -11.84 -1.32 -6.10
C PHE A 77 -12.13 -0.13 -5.19
N LYS A 78 -12.22 -0.38 -3.90
CA LYS A 78 -12.43 0.66 -2.87
C LYS A 78 -11.20 1.58 -2.77
N PHE A 79 -10.00 1.03 -2.85
CA PHE A 79 -8.73 1.74 -2.84
C PHE A 79 -8.02 1.53 -4.16
N LYS A 80 -7.91 2.56 -4.98
CA LYS A 80 -7.49 2.47 -6.39
C LYS A 80 -6.10 3.03 -6.64
N TYR A 81 -5.88 4.24 -6.14
CA TYR A 81 -4.70 5.06 -6.41
C TYR A 81 -4.67 6.23 -5.44
N ASN A 82 -3.48 6.68 -5.06
CA ASN A 82 -3.24 7.84 -4.20
C ASN A 82 -3.18 7.49 -2.70
N LEU A 83 -3.07 8.52 -1.87
CA LEU A 83 -2.97 8.47 -0.42
C LEU A 83 -4.36 8.45 0.21
N TYR A 84 -4.59 7.49 1.09
CA TYR A 84 -5.74 7.41 1.98
C TYR A 84 -5.26 7.55 3.42
N ASN A 85 -6.00 8.33 4.20
CA ASN A 85 -5.70 8.57 5.60
C ASN A 85 -6.87 8.13 6.48
N TYR A 86 -6.54 7.53 7.63
CA TYR A 86 -7.51 7.21 8.67
C TYR A 86 -6.83 7.31 10.04
N ASN A 87 -7.19 8.33 10.82
CA ASN A 87 -6.52 8.64 12.08
C ASN A 87 -4.99 8.78 11.88
N ASN A 88 -4.20 7.91 12.52
CA ASN A 88 -2.74 7.89 12.40
C ASN A 88 -2.24 6.90 11.34
N SER A 89 -3.12 6.21 10.61
CA SER A 89 -2.74 5.22 9.59
C SER A 89 -2.89 5.78 8.19
N ASN A 90 -1.90 5.51 7.36
CA ASN A 90 -1.87 5.90 5.96
C ASN A 90 -1.79 4.67 5.06
N LEU A 91 -2.57 4.69 3.97
CA LEU A 91 -2.43 3.75 2.86
C LEU A 91 -2.06 4.52 1.61
N TYR A 92 -0.98 4.16 0.96
CA TYR A 92 -0.69 4.60 -0.39
C TYR A 92 -0.85 3.47 -1.39
N VAL A 93 -1.66 3.70 -2.44
CA VAL A 93 -1.84 2.77 -3.55
C VAL A 93 -1.19 3.36 -4.79
N SER A 94 -0.09 2.73 -5.25
CA SER A 94 0.67 3.17 -6.41
C SER A 94 0.02 2.74 -7.72
N SER A 95 0.14 3.59 -8.75
CA SER A 95 -0.17 3.21 -10.14
C SER A 95 0.91 2.33 -10.77
N GLY A 96 2.07 2.21 -10.12
CA GLY A 96 3.20 1.40 -10.57
C GLY A 96 4.12 2.08 -11.56
N SER A 97 5.38 1.61 -11.62
CA SER A 97 6.42 2.10 -12.52
C SER A 97 6.37 1.49 -13.92
N GLY A 98 5.60 0.40 -14.11
CA GLY A 98 5.46 -0.33 -15.37
C GLY A 98 4.02 -0.64 -15.75
N PRO A 99 3.76 -1.00 -17.02
CA PRO A 99 2.45 -1.45 -17.48
C PRO A 99 2.17 -2.90 -17.06
N TRP A 100 0.89 -3.23 -16.95
CA TRP A 100 0.39 -4.60 -16.86
C TRP A 100 -0.22 -5.00 -18.22
N GLY A 101 0.13 -6.19 -18.73
CA GLY A 101 -0.35 -6.64 -20.04
C GLY A 101 0.17 -5.78 -21.20
N PRO A 102 -0.66 -5.03 -21.92
CA PRO A 102 -0.22 -4.15 -23.02
C PRO A 102 0.80 -3.11 -22.54
N LYS A 103 1.89 -2.94 -23.29
CA LYS A 103 2.94 -1.95 -22.96
C LYS A 103 2.51 -0.51 -23.29
N MET A 104 1.35 -0.10 -22.78
CA MET A 104 0.80 1.25 -22.97
C MET A 104 -0.04 1.67 -21.77
N ARG A 105 -0.11 2.99 -21.55
CA ARG A 105 -1.06 3.64 -20.63
C ARG A 105 -1.84 4.71 -21.37
N LEU A 106 -3.12 4.84 -21.06
CA LEU A 106 -4.00 5.88 -21.58
C LEU A 106 -4.85 6.44 -20.44
N GLY A 107 -4.66 7.72 -20.12
CA GLY A 107 -5.35 8.37 -19.01
C GLY A 107 -4.79 8.05 -17.63
N THR A 108 -3.61 7.41 -17.55
CA THR A 108 -2.86 7.15 -16.31
C THR A 108 -1.36 7.27 -16.59
N PHE A 109 -0.56 7.44 -15.54
CA PHE A 109 0.89 7.63 -15.64
C PHE A 109 1.64 6.57 -14.84
N ASN A 110 2.87 6.27 -15.28
CA ASN A 110 3.85 5.58 -14.46
C ASN A 110 4.32 6.51 -13.35
N GLU A 111 4.61 5.93 -12.18
CA GLU A 111 5.16 6.71 -11.08
C GLU A 111 6.23 5.97 -10.30
N VAL A 112 7.15 6.75 -9.74
CA VAL A 112 8.07 6.37 -8.67
C VAL A 112 7.89 7.38 -7.57
N ILE A 113 7.70 6.92 -6.34
CA ILE A 113 7.35 7.76 -5.22
C ILE A 113 8.47 7.73 -4.19
N LEU A 114 8.83 8.90 -3.70
CA LEU A 114 9.73 9.06 -2.57
C LEU A 114 8.91 9.42 -1.32
N PHE A 115 8.98 8.58 -0.30
CA PHE A 115 8.43 8.87 1.02
C PHE A 115 9.52 9.38 1.95
N ASN A 116 9.35 10.58 2.48
CA ASN A 116 10.17 11.10 3.56
C ASN A 116 9.45 10.85 4.89
N LEU A 117 10.03 10.01 5.72
CA LEU A 117 9.52 9.75 7.07
C LEU A 117 10.34 10.57 8.05
N SER A 118 9.69 11.34 8.91
CA SER A 118 10.31 12.11 9.98
C SER A 118 9.65 11.79 11.32
N PRO A 119 10.41 11.82 12.41
CA PRO A 119 9.83 11.72 13.75
C PRO A 119 8.75 12.79 13.93
N LYS A 120 7.70 12.45 14.66
CA LYS A 120 6.70 13.42 15.09
C LYS A 120 7.31 14.24 16.24
N GLU A 121 7.33 15.56 16.09
CA GLU A 121 7.71 16.49 17.16
C GLU A 121 6.72 16.44 18.33
#